data_95673a2202c4183c6e62f0de224a3142
#
_entry.id   95673a2202c4183c6e62f0de224a3142
#
_cell.length_a   1.000
_cell.length_b   1.000
_cell.length_c   1.000
_cell.angle_alpha   90.00
_cell.angle_beta   90.00
_cell.angle_gamma   90.00
#
_symmetry.space_group_name_H-M   'P 1'
#
loop_
_entity.id
_entity.type
_entity.pdbx_description
1 polymer ?
#
loop_
_entity_poly.entity_id
_entity_poly.type
_entity_poly.pdbx_seq_one_letter_code
_entity_poly.pdbx_strand_id
1 'polypeptide(L)'
;MDMDLEQKAIMRLREAADTSERFYKAPLIVTTSGGKDSSVCVALAEKAGIDFEVMHNHTTVDAPETVYFIRREFKRLEEKGIKCEINYPYYKGERVTMWSLIPQKLMPPTRLVRYCCSILKERGGQGRYITTGVRWAESVKRKNNRGIYETMPSDPRKKIVLNNDNDDRRRLFETCMRQHKAVCNPIIDWSDADVWDYIEAEIWEEMWNGKGD
;
A
#
# COMPACT_ATOMS: atom_id res chain seq x y z
N MET A 1 -19.46 12.93 -1.67
CA MET A 1 -18.51 12.00 -2.36
C MET A 1 -19.20 11.40 -3.58
N ASP A 2 -18.51 11.33 -4.68
CA ASP A 2 -19.04 10.65 -5.87
C ASP A 2 -19.10 9.14 -5.61
N MET A 3 -20.31 8.58 -5.48
CA MET A 3 -20.54 7.14 -5.26
C MET A 3 -19.82 6.27 -6.31
N ASP A 4 -19.61 6.83 -7.51
CA ASP A 4 -18.87 6.14 -8.57
C ASP A 4 -17.39 5.86 -8.20
N LEU A 5 -16.71 6.78 -7.51
CA LEU A 5 -15.31 6.61 -7.09
C LEU A 5 -15.15 5.50 -6.04
N GLU A 6 -16.03 5.44 -5.05
CA GLU A 6 -16.00 4.38 -4.04
C GLU A 6 -16.27 3.01 -4.68
N GLN A 7 -17.30 2.91 -5.53
CA GLN A 7 -17.62 1.67 -6.20
C GLN A 7 -16.48 1.20 -7.12
N LYS A 8 -15.84 2.11 -7.85
CA LYS A 8 -14.64 1.78 -8.64
C LYS A 8 -13.51 1.24 -7.77
N ALA A 9 -13.23 1.87 -6.64
CA ALA A 9 -12.18 1.41 -5.72
C ALA A 9 -12.47 0.02 -5.16
N ILE A 10 -13.72 -0.25 -4.76
CA ILE A 10 -14.18 -1.57 -4.30
C ILE A 10 -14.05 -2.62 -5.41
N MET A 11 -14.46 -2.31 -6.65
CA MET A 11 -14.31 -3.23 -7.77
C MET A 11 -12.85 -3.57 -8.05
N ARG A 12 -11.95 -2.57 -8.03
CA ARG A 12 -10.50 -2.76 -8.19
C ARG A 12 -9.90 -3.65 -7.11
N LEU A 13 -10.35 -3.49 -5.86
CA LEU A 13 -9.91 -4.33 -4.74
C LEU A 13 -10.39 -5.78 -4.87
N ARG A 14 -11.66 -6.00 -5.23
CA ARG A 14 -12.20 -7.34 -5.48
C ARG A 14 -11.43 -8.05 -6.58
N GLU A 15 -11.20 -7.37 -7.68
CA GLU A 15 -10.44 -7.90 -8.78
C GLU A 15 -8.98 -8.21 -8.40
N ALA A 16 -8.33 -7.33 -7.62
CA ALA A 16 -6.99 -7.56 -7.11
C ALA A 16 -6.94 -8.77 -6.17
N ALA A 17 -7.95 -8.96 -5.31
CA ALA A 17 -8.06 -10.11 -4.41
C ALA A 17 -8.23 -11.42 -5.18
N ASP A 18 -9.16 -11.49 -6.14
CA ASP A 18 -9.36 -12.66 -7.01
C ASP A 18 -8.10 -13.02 -7.78
N THR A 19 -7.41 -11.98 -8.28
CA THR A 19 -6.16 -12.14 -9.01
C THR A 19 -5.02 -12.61 -8.08
N SER A 20 -4.96 -12.10 -6.84
CA SER A 20 -3.99 -12.55 -5.84
C SER A 20 -4.16 -14.03 -5.54
N GLU A 21 -5.38 -14.47 -5.26
CA GLU A 21 -5.67 -15.88 -5.00
C GLU A 21 -5.34 -16.75 -6.21
N ARG A 22 -5.70 -16.31 -7.42
CA ARG A 22 -5.48 -17.09 -8.65
C ARG A 22 -3.99 -17.27 -8.98
N PHE A 23 -3.16 -16.23 -8.84
CA PHE A 23 -1.77 -16.24 -9.28
C PHE A 23 -0.75 -16.46 -8.15
N TYR A 24 -1.01 -15.96 -6.96
CA TYR A 24 -0.08 -16.05 -5.82
C TYR A 24 -0.52 -17.10 -4.77
N LYS A 25 -1.75 -17.65 -4.90
CA LYS A 25 -2.32 -18.60 -3.92
C LYS A 25 -2.31 -18.06 -2.49
N ALA A 26 -2.58 -16.78 -2.38
CA ALA A 26 -2.53 -16.07 -1.10
C ALA A 26 -3.44 -14.83 -1.12
N PRO A 27 -3.96 -14.40 0.05
CA PRO A 27 -4.78 -13.20 0.17
C PRO A 27 -4.07 -11.94 -0.36
N LEU A 28 -4.83 -10.94 -0.76
CA LEU A 28 -4.30 -9.63 -1.12
C LEU A 28 -3.66 -8.96 0.10
N ILE A 29 -2.49 -8.34 -0.05
CA ILE A 29 -1.89 -7.55 1.03
C ILE A 29 -2.30 -6.08 0.87
N VAL A 30 -2.97 -5.52 1.87
CA VAL A 30 -3.22 -4.08 1.97
C VAL A 30 -2.11 -3.44 2.80
N THR A 31 -1.29 -2.59 2.17
CA THR A 31 -0.20 -1.93 2.90
C THR A 31 -0.68 -0.66 3.58
N THR A 32 -0.32 -0.51 4.85
CA THR A 32 -0.63 0.70 5.62
C THR A 32 0.63 1.40 6.13
N SER A 33 0.65 2.72 6.03
CA SER A 33 1.66 3.58 6.65
C SER A 33 1.12 4.32 7.88
N GLY A 34 -0.16 4.11 8.24
CA GLY A 34 -0.85 4.89 9.26
C GLY A 34 -1.28 6.29 8.79
N GLY A 35 -1.09 6.61 7.50
CA GLY A 35 -1.54 7.87 6.90
C GLY A 35 -2.94 7.75 6.28
N LYS A 36 -3.60 8.88 6.05
CA LYS A 36 -4.98 8.99 5.57
C LYS A 36 -5.29 8.10 4.36
N ASP A 37 -4.47 8.15 3.33
CA ASP A 37 -4.71 7.40 2.08
C ASP A 37 -4.66 5.88 2.28
N SER A 38 -3.72 5.41 3.10
CA SER A 38 -3.61 3.99 3.42
C SER A 38 -4.72 3.49 4.34
N SER A 39 -5.21 4.33 5.26
CA SER A 39 -6.36 4.01 6.11
C SER A 39 -7.64 3.88 5.29
N VAL A 40 -7.85 4.75 4.30
CA VAL A 40 -8.95 4.61 3.34
C VAL A 40 -8.88 3.28 2.58
N CYS A 41 -7.69 2.86 2.14
CA CYS A 41 -7.54 1.57 1.46
C CYS A 41 -7.90 0.38 2.35
N VAL A 42 -7.56 0.41 3.65
CA VAL A 42 -7.94 -0.64 4.61
C VAL A 42 -9.47 -0.66 4.79
N ALA A 43 -10.10 0.48 5.03
CA ALA A 43 -11.55 0.58 5.19
C ALA A 43 -12.30 0.12 3.93
N LEU A 44 -11.82 0.49 2.74
CA LEU A 44 -12.38 0.02 1.47
C LEU A 44 -12.25 -1.49 1.30
N ALA A 45 -11.15 -2.10 1.74
CA ALA A 45 -10.95 -3.54 1.69
C ALA A 45 -11.91 -4.27 2.65
N GLU A 46 -12.13 -3.77 3.86
CA GLU A 46 -13.17 -4.27 4.77
C GLU A 46 -14.56 -4.17 4.11
N LYS A 47 -14.91 -3.01 3.54
CA LYS A 47 -16.20 -2.75 2.88
C LYS A 47 -16.39 -3.60 1.61
N ALA A 48 -15.31 -3.89 0.90
CA ALA A 48 -15.33 -4.78 -0.28
C ALA A 48 -15.65 -6.24 0.08
N GLY A 49 -15.49 -6.65 1.34
CA GLY A 49 -15.75 -8.02 1.81
C GLY A 49 -14.80 -9.04 1.20
N ILE A 50 -13.55 -8.66 0.93
CA ILE A 50 -12.52 -9.53 0.36
C ILE A 50 -11.67 -10.19 1.45
N ASP A 51 -11.02 -11.31 1.12
CA ASP A 51 -9.97 -11.89 1.96
C ASP A 51 -8.66 -11.12 1.73
N PHE A 52 -8.11 -10.54 2.82
CA PHE A 52 -6.89 -9.74 2.75
C PHE A 52 -6.08 -9.80 4.04
N GLU A 53 -4.80 -9.48 3.92
CA GLU A 53 -3.87 -9.30 5.04
C GLU A 53 -3.45 -7.82 5.08
N VAL A 54 -3.12 -7.30 6.25
CA VAL A 54 -2.60 -5.93 6.38
C VAL A 54 -1.12 -5.96 6.73
N MET A 55 -0.32 -5.17 6.02
CA MET A 55 1.12 -5.07 6.25
C MET A 55 1.55 -3.63 6.49
N HIS A 56 2.31 -3.41 7.58
CA HIS A 56 3.00 -2.16 7.87
C HIS A 56 4.52 -2.33 7.70
N ASN A 57 5.14 -1.50 6.86
CA ASN A 57 6.60 -1.45 6.75
C ASN A 57 7.17 -0.49 7.80
N HIS A 58 7.73 -1.02 8.86
CA HIS A 58 8.31 -0.24 9.95
C HIS A 58 9.57 0.49 9.50
N THR A 59 9.52 1.82 9.39
CA THR A 59 10.63 2.61 8.87
C THR A 59 11.71 2.91 9.92
N THR A 60 11.42 2.66 11.20
CA THR A 60 12.27 2.95 12.36
C THR A 60 12.49 4.45 12.66
N VAL A 61 11.82 5.32 11.91
CA VAL A 61 11.80 6.78 12.09
C VAL A 61 10.37 7.34 12.03
N ASP A 62 9.38 6.46 12.19
CA ASP A 62 7.98 6.87 12.29
C ASP A 62 7.76 7.62 13.60
N ALA A 63 6.88 8.61 13.59
CA ALA A 63 6.49 9.32 14.80
C ALA A 63 5.84 8.34 15.80
N PRO A 64 6.04 8.51 17.12
CA PRO A 64 5.45 7.63 18.14
C PRO A 64 3.93 7.47 17.98
N GLU A 65 3.23 8.55 17.66
CA GLU A 65 1.78 8.56 17.43
C GLU A 65 1.37 7.62 16.29
N THR A 66 2.15 7.61 15.20
CA THR A 66 1.93 6.67 14.08
C THR A 66 2.10 5.23 14.52
N VAL A 67 3.14 4.94 15.32
CA VAL A 67 3.39 3.59 15.83
C VAL A 67 2.25 3.12 16.75
N TYR A 68 1.77 4.00 17.65
CA TYR A 68 0.63 3.70 18.53
C TYR A 68 -0.65 3.50 17.72
N PHE A 69 -0.92 4.34 16.72
CA PHE A 69 -2.06 4.20 15.82
C PHE A 69 -2.03 2.84 15.10
N ILE A 70 -0.91 2.46 14.49
CA ILE A 70 -0.78 1.16 13.79
C ILE A 70 -1.02 -0.02 14.74
N ARG A 71 -0.48 0.02 15.95
CA ARG A 71 -0.68 -1.06 16.93
C ARG A 71 -2.15 -1.22 17.33
N ARG A 72 -2.85 -0.10 17.54
CA ARG A 72 -4.27 -0.10 17.88
C ARG A 72 -5.10 -0.61 16.69
N GLU A 73 -4.81 -0.13 15.51
CA GLU A 73 -5.51 -0.54 14.29
C GLU A 73 -5.30 -2.04 14.00
N PHE A 74 -4.09 -2.54 14.17
CA PHE A 74 -3.80 -3.97 14.02
C PHE A 74 -4.59 -4.81 15.02
N LYS A 75 -4.65 -4.40 16.28
CA LYS A 75 -5.47 -5.09 17.28
C LYS A 75 -6.95 -5.15 16.87
N ARG A 76 -7.52 -4.03 16.40
CA ARG A 76 -8.90 -3.95 15.89
C ARG A 76 -9.15 -4.92 14.73
N LEU A 77 -8.22 -4.96 13.78
CA LEU A 77 -8.31 -5.82 12.60
C LEU A 77 -8.14 -7.30 12.96
N GLU A 78 -7.21 -7.63 13.85
CA GLU A 78 -6.99 -8.99 14.33
C GLU A 78 -8.19 -9.52 15.12
N GLU A 79 -8.89 -8.67 15.89
CA GLU A 79 -10.16 -9.01 16.55
C GLU A 79 -11.27 -9.36 15.54
N LYS A 80 -11.19 -8.82 14.31
CA LYS A 80 -12.05 -9.17 13.17
C LYS A 80 -11.56 -10.40 12.38
N GLY A 81 -10.45 -11.02 12.78
CA GLY A 81 -9.85 -12.17 12.11
C GLY A 81 -8.94 -11.83 10.92
N ILE A 82 -8.62 -10.54 10.70
CA ILE A 82 -7.74 -10.09 9.62
C ILE A 82 -6.28 -10.22 10.10
N LYS A 83 -5.46 -10.92 9.34
CA LYS A 83 -4.03 -11.08 9.66
C LYS A 83 -3.27 -9.78 9.44
N CYS A 84 -2.53 -9.35 10.48
CA CYS A 84 -1.71 -8.15 10.43
C CYS A 84 -0.22 -8.48 10.61
N GLU A 85 0.65 -7.83 9.85
CA GLU A 85 2.09 -8.06 9.89
C GLU A 85 2.88 -6.74 9.93
N ILE A 86 3.83 -6.65 10.86
CA ILE A 86 4.84 -5.59 10.87
C ILE A 86 6.09 -6.11 10.18
N ASN A 87 6.37 -5.59 8.99
CA ASN A 87 7.57 -5.91 8.24
C ASN A 87 8.73 -5.04 8.70
N TYR A 88 9.76 -5.67 9.27
CA TYR A 88 10.98 -4.99 9.68
C TYR A 88 12.02 -4.96 8.57
N PRO A 89 12.77 -3.85 8.40
CA PRO A 89 13.75 -3.74 7.33
C PRO A 89 15.00 -4.57 7.60
N TYR A 90 15.47 -5.22 6.53
CA TYR A 90 16.73 -5.98 6.52
C TYR A 90 17.65 -5.44 5.44
N TYR A 91 18.96 -5.41 5.74
CA TYR A 91 20.00 -5.05 4.79
C TYR A 91 21.21 -5.94 5.00
N LYS A 92 21.71 -6.58 3.93
CA LYS A 92 22.83 -7.55 3.98
C LYS A 92 22.62 -8.71 4.96
N GLY A 93 21.36 -9.15 5.13
CA GLY A 93 21.02 -10.26 6.02
C GLY A 93 20.74 -9.87 7.48
N GLU A 94 20.98 -8.62 7.87
CA GLU A 94 20.77 -8.13 9.23
C GLU A 94 19.57 -7.17 9.30
N ARG A 95 18.87 -7.20 10.44
CA ARG A 95 17.84 -6.21 10.74
C ARG A 95 18.49 -4.84 10.93
N VAL A 96 17.96 -3.84 10.25
CA VAL A 96 18.52 -2.49 10.27
C VAL A 96 17.51 -1.45 10.73
N THR A 97 18.04 -0.31 11.15
CA THR A 97 17.29 0.92 11.41
C THR A 97 17.81 2.03 10.50
N MET A 98 17.11 3.15 10.41
CA MET A 98 17.64 4.32 9.72
C MET A 98 19.02 4.72 10.27
N TRP A 99 19.16 4.71 11.60
CA TRP A 99 20.38 5.10 12.30
C TRP A 99 21.56 4.14 12.02
N SER A 100 21.30 2.83 11.92
CA SER A 100 22.35 1.85 11.56
C SER A 100 22.69 1.87 10.06
N LEU A 101 21.78 2.37 9.21
CA LEU A 101 22.04 2.50 7.76
C LEU A 101 22.93 3.69 7.41
N ILE A 102 22.81 4.82 8.11
CA ILE A 102 23.59 6.03 7.83
C ILE A 102 25.09 5.76 7.81
N PRO A 103 25.71 5.15 8.86
CA PRO A 103 27.13 4.83 8.82
C PRO A 103 27.48 3.77 7.77
N GLN A 104 26.59 2.81 7.50
CA GLN A 104 26.83 1.80 6.45
C GLN A 104 26.79 2.40 5.03
N LYS A 105 26.06 3.48 4.83
CA LYS A 105 25.94 4.21 3.56
C LYS A 105 26.91 5.40 3.48
N LEU A 106 27.61 5.70 4.57
CA LEU A 106 28.56 6.81 4.70
C LEU A 106 27.96 8.20 4.45
N MET A 107 26.64 8.31 4.45
CA MET A 107 25.91 9.56 4.26
C MET A 107 24.45 9.44 4.71
N PRO A 108 23.83 10.52 5.21
CA PRO A 108 22.38 10.52 5.43
C PRO A 108 21.62 10.45 4.10
N PRO A 109 20.36 9.98 4.10
CA PRO A 109 19.54 9.98 2.90
C PRO A 109 19.23 11.41 2.45
N THR A 110 19.22 11.63 1.14
CA THR A 110 18.91 12.91 0.53
C THR A 110 17.75 12.75 -0.47
N ARG A 111 17.25 13.87 -1.02
CA ARG A 111 16.25 13.83 -2.10
C ARG A 111 16.73 13.08 -3.35
N LEU A 112 18.02 13.09 -3.61
CA LEU A 112 18.63 12.39 -4.75
C LEU A 112 18.98 10.94 -4.40
N VAL A 113 19.57 10.72 -3.22
CA VAL A 113 20.01 9.39 -2.77
C VAL A 113 19.03 8.83 -1.74
N ARG A 114 17.98 8.17 -2.25
CA ARG A 114 16.82 7.74 -1.47
C ARG A 114 16.91 6.27 -1.03
N TYR A 115 18.09 5.83 -0.56
CA TYR A 115 18.26 4.43 -0.10
C TYR A 115 17.30 4.05 1.05
N CYS A 116 16.84 5.02 1.84
CA CYS A 116 15.85 4.80 2.87
C CYS A 116 14.53 4.27 2.30
N CYS A 117 14.06 4.77 1.15
CA CYS A 117 12.85 4.26 0.53
C CYS A 117 13.02 2.81 0.06
N SER A 118 14.11 2.52 -0.65
CA SER A 118 14.34 1.19 -1.21
C SER A 118 14.60 0.11 -0.15
N ILE A 119 15.20 0.47 1.00
CA ILE A 119 15.53 -0.49 2.06
C ILE A 119 14.40 -0.61 3.09
N LEU A 120 13.83 0.54 3.55
CA LEU A 120 12.89 0.54 4.66
C LEU A 120 11.43 0.38 4.23
N LYS A 121 11.05 0.83 3.01
CA LYS A 121 9.64 0.87 2.57
C LYS A 121 9.28 -0.10 1.46
N GLU A 122 10.19 -0.31 0.48
CA GLU A 122 9.82 -0.96 -0.79
C GLU A 122 10.01 -2.48 -0.78
N ARG A 123 10.68 -3.03 0.21
CA ARG A 123 11.01 -4.47 0.28
C ARG A 123 9.87 -5.36 0.76
N GLY A 124 8.86 -4.82 1.42
CA GLY A 124 7.70 -5.60 1.86
C GLY A 124 6.88 -6.15 0.68
N GLY A 125 6.26 -7.31 0.88
CA GLY A 125 5.35 -7.93 -0.08
C GLY A 125 6.02 -8.45 -1.36
N GLN A 126 7.28 -8.87 -1.30
CA GLN A 126 7.94 -9.53 -2.45
C GLN A 126 7.23 -10.84 -2.80
N GLY A 127 7.02 -11.07 -4.11
CA GLY A 127 6.31 -12.26 -4.59
C GLY A 127 4.83 -12.31 -4.20
N ARG A 128 4.22 -11.17 -3.89
CA ARG A 128 2.81 -11.04 -3.52
C ARG A 128 2.13 -9.92 -4.32
N TYR A 129 0.81 -9.95 -4.35
CA TYR A 129 0.01 -8.81 -4.81
C TYR A 129 -0.25 -7.90 -3.61
N ILE A 130 0.06 -6.63 -3.76
CA ILE A 130 -0.15 -5.64 -2.70
C ILE A 130 -1.05 -4.50 -3.17
N THR A 131 -1.69 -3.84 -2.22
CA THR A 131 -2.43 -2.59 -2.44
C THR A 131 -1.70 -1.44 -1.78
N THR A 132 -1.68 -0.27 -2.45
CA THR A 132 -1.11 0.96 -1.89
C THR A 132 -2.06 2.14 -2.08
N GLY A 133 -2.01 3.12 -1.16
CA GLY A 133 -2.80 4.36 -1.22
C GLY A 133 -2.16 5.45 -2.08
N VAL A 134 -1.51 5.10 -3.18
CA VAL A 134 -0.90 6.08 -4.10
C VAL A 134 -1.96 6.75 -4.94
N ARG A 135 -1.87 8.08 -5.09
CA ARG A 135 -2.80 8.90 -5.90
C ARG A 135 -2.06 9.76 -6.91
N TRP A 136 -2.70 10.00 -8.06
CA TRP A 136 -2.17 10.91 -9.10
C TRP A 136 -2.12 12.35 -8.61
N ALA A 137 -3.07 12.77 -7.78
CA ALA A 137 -3.14 14.12 -7.20
C ALA A 137 -1.92 14.51 -6.36
N GLU A 138 -1.16 13.54 -5.82
CA GLU A 138 -0.03 13.84 -4.94
C GLU A 138 1.19 14.44 -5.67
N SER A 139 1.41 14.15 -6.93
CA SER A 139 2.47 14.75 -7.74
C SER A 139 2.38 14.40 -9.23
N VAL A 140 2.89 15.30 -10.09
CA VAL A 140 3.04 15.06 -11.53
C VAL A 140 3.86 13.78 -11.82
N LYS A 141 4.90 13.50 -11.02
CA LYS A 141 5.70 12.29 -11.18
C LYS A 141 4.89 11.02 -10.95
N ARG A 142 3.97 11.02 -9.97
CA ARG A 142 3.07 9.89 -9.73
C ARG A 142 2.08 9.73 -10.87
N LYS A 143 1.46 10.82 -11.33
CA LYS A 143 0.55 10.83 -12.46
C LYS A 143 1.15 10.19 -13.72
N ASN A 144 2.43 10.46 -13.97
CA ASN A 144 3.11 9.95 -15.17
C ASN A 144 3.66 8.50 -15.03
N ASN A 145 3.89 8.02 -13.80
CA ASN A 145 4.62 6.75 -13.59
C ASN A 145 3.84 5.70 -12.81
N ARG A 146 2.65 6.01 -12.33
CA ARG A 146 1.82 5.10 -11.52
C ARG A 146 0.47 4.88 -12.21
N GLY A 147 -0.04 3.66 -12.14
CA GLY A 147 -1.32 3.27 -12.69
C GLY A 147 -2.20 2.56 -11.68
N ILE A 148 -3.39 2.17 -12.10
CA ILE A 148 -4.33 1.39 -11.28
C ILE A 148 -3.69 0.07 -10.88
N TYR A 149 -3.11 -0.65 -11.85
CA TYR A 149 -2.41 -1.90 -11.67
C TYR A 149 -1.00 -1.80 -12.22
N GLU A 150 -0.03 -2.32 -11.48
CA GLU A 150 1.39 -2.23 -11.84
C GLU A 150 2.13 -3.53 -11.52
N THR A 151 3.09 -3.90 -12.37
CA THR A 151 4.11 -4.88 -12.02
C THR A 151 5.37 -4.18 -11.52
N MET A 152 6.09 -4.79 -10.57
CA MET A 152 7.35 -4.28 -10.02
C MET A 152 8.48 -5.27 -10.32
N PRO A 153 8.95 -5.34 -11.59
CA PRO A 153 10.07 -6.19 -11.98
C PRO A 153 11.41 -5.65 -11.45
N SER A 154 12.41 -6.51 -11.39
CA SER A 154 13.80 -6.11 -11.04
C SER A 154 14.39 -5.11 -12.03
N ASP A 155 14.04 -5.22 -13.33
CA ASP A 155 14.38 -4.25 -14.36
C ASP A 155 13.20 -3.25 -14.54
N PRO A 156 13.37 -1.97 -14.16
CA PRO A 156 12.31 -0.98 -14.27
C PRO A 156 11.76 -0.77 -15.70
N ARG A 157 12.56 -1.09 -16.73
CA ARG A 157 12.14 -0.98 -18.14
C ARG A 157 11.08 -2.01 -18.53
N LYS A 158 10.99 -3.10 -17.76
CA LYS A 158 9.98 -4.17 -17.94
C LYS A 158 8.70 -3.94 -17.14
N LYS A 159 8.60 -2.80 -16.46
CA LYS A 159 7.41 -2.44 -15.68
C LYS A 159 6.21 -2.29 -16.60
N ILE A 160 5.10 -2.95 -16.25
CA ILE A 160 3.80 -2.78 -16.91
C ILE A 160 2.93 -1.95 -15.99
N VAL A 161 2.26 -0.95 -16.57
CA VAL A 161 1.36 -0.03 -15.86
C VAL A 161 0.06 0.01 -16.65
N LEU A 162 -1.06 -0.30 -15.98
CA LEU A 162 -2.41 -0.18 -16.54
C LEU A 162 -3.06 1.08 -15.94
N ASN A 163 -3.53 1.97 -16.80
CA ASN A 163 -4.05 3.29 -16.42
C ASN A 163 -5.57 3.39 -16.44
N ASN A 164 -6.24 2.38 -16.94
CA ASN A 164 -7.70 2.28 -16.91
C ASN A 164 -8.12 0.84 -16.59
N ASP A 165 -9.39 0.68 -16.22
CA ASP A 165 -9.93 -0.61 -15.78
C ASP A 165 -10.09 -1.63 -16.93
N ASN A 166 -10.07 -1.17 -18.19
CA ASN A 166 -10.25 -1.98 -19.41
C ASN A 166 -9.04 -1.92 -20.35
N ASP A 167 -7.81 -1.89 -19.82
CA ASP A 167 -6.58 -1.82 -20.63
C ASP A 167 -6.33 -3.16 -21.36
N ASP A 168 -6.14 -3.12 -22.68
CA ASP A 168 -5.89 -4.30 -23.53
C ASP A 168 -4.62 -5.06 -23.15
N ARG A 169 -3.68 -4.42 -22.45
CA ARG A 169 -2.44 -5.04 -21.94
C ARG A 169 -2.65 -5.93 -20.73
N ARG A 170 -3.89 -6.14 -20.29
CA ARG A 170 -4.21 -6.94 -19.12
C ARG A 170 -3.65 -8.36 -19.18
N ARG A 171 -3.74 -9.03 -20.33
CA ARG A 171 -3.16 -10.37 -20.53
C ARG A 171 -1.65 -10.40 -20.33
N LEU A 172 -0.95 -9.35 -20.82
CA LEU A 172 0.49 -9.20 -20.62
C LEU A 172 0.81 -8.95 -19.16
N PHE A 173 0.03 -8.12 -18.47
CA PHE A 173 0.13 -7.87 -17.04
C PHE A 173 0.02 -9.18 -16.25
N GLU A 174 -1.01 -9.98 -16.48
CA GLU A 174 -1.23 -11.27 -15.80
C GLU A 174 -0.09 -12.26 -16.04
N THR A 175 0.50 -12.28 -17.23
CA THR A 175 1.66 -13.12 -17.51
C THR A 175 2.89 -12.70 -16.73
N CYS A 176 3.10 -11.41 -16.56
CA CYS A 176 4.25 -10.86 -15.83
C CYS A 176 4.09 -10.95 -14.30
N MET A 177 2.86 -10.97 -13.78
CA MET A 177 2.59 -11.10 -12.34
C MET A 177 3.22 -12.35 -11.71
N ARG A 178 3.22 -13.47 -12.42
CA ARG A 178 3.77 -14.75 -11.91
C ARG A 178 5.23 -14.69 -11.49
N GLN A 179 5.98 -13.70 -11.96
CA GLN A 179 7.43 -13.56 -11.73
C GLN A 179 7.77 -12.39 -10.82
N HIS A 180 6.82 -11.48 -10.55
CA HIS A 180 7.10 -10.21 -9.91
C HIS A 180 6.04 -9.84 -8.88
N LYS A 181 6.40 -8.93 -7.99
CA LYS A 181 5.45 -8.22 -7.13
C LYS A 181 4.48 -7.41 -7.99
N ALA A 182 3.19 -7.53 -7.74
CA ALA A 182 2.17 -6.69 -8.35
C ALA A 182 1.60 -5.69 -7.34
N VAL A 183 1.10 -4.57 -7.85
CA VAL A 183 0.53 -3.48 -7.04
C VAL A 183 -0.80 -3.06 -7.63
N CYS A 184 -1.82 -2.93 -6.78
CA CYS A 184 -3.08 -2.26 -7.06
C CYS A 184 -3.12 -0.93 -6.30
N ASN A 185 -3.52 0.14 -6.98
CA ASN A 185 -3.75 1.47 -6.38
C ASN A 185 -5.23 1.82 -6.53
N PRO A 186 -6.11 1.37 -5.63
CA PRO A 186 -7.56 1.44 -5.81
C PRO A 186 -8.09 2.88 -5.86
N ILE A 187 -7.47 3.80 -5.13
CA ILE A 187 -7.86 5.21 -5.01
C ILE A 187 -6.97 6.15 -5.84
N ILE A 188 -6.34 5.66 -6.91
CA ILE A 188 -5.32 6.40 -7.65
C ILE A 188 -5.86 7.69 -8.29
N ASP A 189 -7.11 7.70 -8.69
CA ASP A 189 -7.85 8.81 -9.31
C ASP A 189 -8.55 9.73 -8.31
N TRP A 190 -8.48 9.45 -7.00
CA TRP A 190 -9.08 10.29 -5.96
C TRP A 190 -8.30 11.58 -5.74
N SER A 191 -9.02 12.69 -5.54
CA SER A 191 -8.47 13.94 -5.07
C SER A 191 -8.21 13.93 -3.56
N ASP A 192 -7.61 15.00 -3.03
CA ASP A 192 -7.47 15.17 -1.57
C ASP A 192 -8.84 15.36 -0.88
N ALA A 193 -9.76 16.04 -1.54
CA ALA A 193 -11.11 16.23 -1.03
C ALA A 193 -11.85 14.88 -0.91
N ASP A 194 -11.82 14.05 -1.95
CA ASP A 194 -12.48 12.73 -1.93
C ASP A 194 -11.98 11.84 -0.78
N VAL A 195 -10.67 11.91 -0.48
CA VAL A 195 -10.09 11.16 0.65
C VAL A 195 -10.61 11.66 1.99
N TRP A 196 -10.67 12.99 2.18
CA TRP A 196 -11.16 13.56 3.42
C TRP A 196 -12.66 13.37 3.60
N ASP A 197 -13.45 13.56 2.53
CA ASP A 197 -14.89 13.30 2.55
C ASP A 197 -15.20 11.85 2.95
N TYR A 198 -14.42 10.89 2.43
CA TYR A 198 -14.55 9.49 2.81
C TYR A 198 -14.17 9.24 4.27
N ILE A 199 -13.08 9.85 4.74
CA ILE A 199 -12.65 9.71 6.14
C ILE A 199 -13.73 10.25 7.09
N GLU A 200 -14.26 11.45 6.80
CA GLU A 200 -15.30 12.08 7.63
C GLU A 200 -16.60 11.28 7.65
N ALA A 201 -16.98 10.67 6.52
CA ALA A 201 -18.22 9.93 6.41
C ALA A 201 -18.15 8.51 7.01
N GLU A 202 -17.02 7.81 6.86
CA GLU A 202 -16.97 6.35 7.05
C GLU A 202 -16.03 5.91 8.18
N ILE A 203 -14.93 6.64 8.44
CA ILE A 203 -13.87 6.16 9.34
C ILE A 203 -13.45 7.17 10.42
N TRP A 204 -14.07 8.35 10.45
CA TRP A 204 -13.69 9.41 11.39
C TRP A 204 -13.74 8.95 12.85
N GLU A 205 -14.83 8.32 13.25
CA GLU A 205 -15.00 7.82 14.61
C GLU A 205 -13.96 6.76 14.98
N GLU A 206 -13.67 5.83 14.07
CA GLU A 206 -12.67 4.78 14.27
C GLU A 206 -11.24 5.34 14.38
N MET A 207 -10.92 6.34 13.57
CA MET A 207 -9.59 6.97 13.58
C MET A 207 -9.38 7.90 14.79
N TRP A 208 -10.45 8.58 15.25
CA TRP A 208 -10.35 9.67 16.23
C TRP A 208 -10.66 9.27 17.66
N ASN A 209 -11.60 8.35 17.89
CA ASN A 209 -12.00 7.91 19.23
C ASN A 209 -10.88 7.23 20.07
N GLY A 210 -9.71 7.09 19.55
CA GLY A 210 -8.54 6.57 20.25
C GLY A 210 -7.42 7.59 20.48
N LYS A 211 -7.67 8.88 20.26
CA LYS A 211 -6.67 9.95 20.54
C LYS A 211 -6.96 10.71 21.85
N GLY A 212 -7.94 10.26 22.61
CA GLY A 212 -8.47 10.98 23.77
C GLY A 212 -8.23 10.35 25.14
N ASP A 213 -7.25 9.46 25.29
CA ASP A 213 -6.79 8.98 26.62
C ASP A 213 -5.27 8.97 26.70
#